data_d0a82410e67c5c254ce1b455890b3ee7
#
_entry.id   d0a82410e67c5c254ce1b455890b3ee7
#
_cell.length_a   1.000
_cell.length_b   1.000
_cell.length_c   1.000
_cell.angle_alpha   90.00
_cell.angle_beta   90.00
_cell.angle_gamma   90.00
#
_symmetry.space_group_name_H-M   'P 1'
#
loop_
_entity.id
_entity.type
_entity.pdbx_description
1 polymer ?
#
loop_
_entity_poly.entity_id
_entity_poly.type
_entity_poly.pdbx_seq_one_letter_code
_entity_poly.pdbx_strand_id
1 'polypeptide(L)'
;MTRNDICEEILWKKSDGLTPYPEALDFMATRSRQIHEETASPLVWLVEHPPIFTAGTSARPEDLYNPHGYPIYSAGRGGQWTYHGPGQRLAYVMLNLGQQNGTIPPRDLRAFVKGLEHWIIETLARLGVEAFTRDGRIGVWTVDPVSGQEAKIAALGIRVSRWVSWHGVSINLDPALDDFDGIVPCGIREFGVTSLRRFNPALTMQDLDEALAAAWPAHFGSIPQEE
;
A
#
# COMPACT_ATOMS: atom_id res chain seq x y z
N MET A 1 -8.57 -30.86 8.26
CA MET A 1 -8.81 -29.58 7.60
C MET A 1 -9.52 -29.87 6.28
N THR A 2 -10.75 -29.45 6.17
CA THR A 2 -11.50 -29.59 4.92
C THR A 2 -11.04 -28.53 3.91
N ARG A 3 -11.22 -28.77 2.62
CA ARG A 3 -10.79 -27.86 1.52
C ARG A 3 -11.37 -26.43 1.65
N ASN A 4 -12.46 -26.27 2.42
CA ASN A 4 -13.09 -24.98 2.72
C ASN A 4 -12.36 -24.17 3.82
N ASP A 5 -11.66 -24.83 4.75
CA ASP A 5 -11.04 -24.15 5.90
C ASP A 5 -9.79 -23.34 5.51
N ILE A 6 -9.17 -23.68 4.36
CA ILE A 6 -7.92 -23.04 3.91
C ILE A 6 -8.18 -21.68 3.25
N CYS A 7 -9.39 -21.41 2.75
CA CYS A 7 -9.68 -20.22 1.93
C CYS A 7 -10.32 -19.05 2.68
N GLU A 8 -10.69 -19.21 3.95
CA GLU A 8 -11.41 -18.18 4.72
C GLU A 8 -10.50 -17.31 5.58
N GLU A 9 -9.29 -17.76 5.88
CA GLU A 9 -8.38 -17.08 6.78
C GLU A 9 -7.39 -16.19 6.02
N ILE A 10 -7.35 -14.90 6.38
CA ILE A 10 -6.39 -13.96 5.81
C ILE A 10 -5.07 -14.14 6.54
N LEU A 11 -4.01 -14.44 5.81
CA LEU A 11 -2.67 -14.54 6.35
C LEU A 11 -1.97 -13.18 6.38
N TRP A 12 -1.02 -13.04 7.29
CA TRP A 12 -0.21 -11.85 7.45
C TRP A 12 1.27 -12.23 7.40
N LYS A 13 1.98 -11.67 6.44
CA LYS A 13 3.40 -11.95 6.23
C LYS A 13 4.20 -10.67 6.32
N LYS A 14 5.35 -10.74 6.95
CA LYS A 14 6.34 -9.66 6.96
C LYS A 14 7.67 -10.19 6.41
N SER A 15 8.27 -9.48 5.46
CA SER A 15 9.63 -9.76 5.02
C SER A 15 10.65 -9.04 5.87
N ASP A 16 11.75 -9.70 6.14
CA ASP A 16 12.92 -9.08 6.74
C ASP A 16 13.76 -8.38 5.66
N GLY A 17 14.19 -7.15 5.96
CA GLY A 17 15.01 -6.34 5.06
C GLY A 17 14.32 -5.91 3.77
N LEU A 18 15.12 -5.57 2.76
CA LEU A 18 14.63 -5.03 1.50
C LEU A 18 14.31 -6.15 0.51
N THR A 19 13.09 -6.19 0.03
CA THR A 19 12.62 -7.17 -0.97
C THR A 19 12.84 -6.61 -2.38
N PRO A 20 13.57 -7.29 -3.27
CA PRO A 20 13.67 -6.87 -4.67
C PRO A 20 12.29 -6.83 -5.35
N TYR A 21 12.01 -5.74 -6.08
CA TYR A 21 10.67 -5.54 -6.67
C TYR A 21 10.26 -6.64 -7.68
N PRO A 22 11.16 -7.15 -8.56
CA PRO A 22 10.80 -8.25 -9.45
C PRO A 22 10.34 -9.51 -8.71
N GLU A 23 11.00 -9.86 -7.61
CA GLU A 23 10.61 -11.00 -6.77
C GLU A 23 9.24 -10.80 -6.14
N ALA A 24 8.98 -9.58 -5.64
CA ALA A 24 7.68 -9.24 -5.10
C ALA A 24 6.57 -9.29 -6.16
N LEU A 25 6.86 -8.84 -7.38
CA LEU A 25 5.90 -8.86 -8.49
C LEU A 25 5.54 -10.30 -8.88
N ASP A 26 6.53 -11.18 -9.01
CA ASP A 26 6.35 -12.60 -9.33
C ASP A 26 5.59 -13.33 -8.23
N PHE A 27 5.91 -13.04 -6.97
CA PHE A 27 5.19 -13.59 -5.82
C PHE A 27 3.73 -13.19 -5.83
N MET A 28 3.43 -11.88 -5.97
CA MET A 28 2.05 -11.38 -6.02
C MET A 28 1.26 -11.98 -7.19
N ALA A 29 1.87 -12.09 -8.37
CA ALA A 29 1.22 -12.69 -9.53
C ALA A 29 0.89 -14.17 -9.30
N THR A 30 1.78 -14.91 -8.65
CA THR A 30 1.58 -16.33 -8.30
C THR A 30 0.52 -16.48 -7.22
N ARG A 31 0.63 -15.73 -6.12
CA ARG A 31 -0.34 -15.78 -5.00
C ARG A 31 -1.74 -15.37 -5.45
N SER A 32 -1.88 -14.32 -6.27
CA SER A 32 -3.19 -13.89 -6.76
C SER A 32 -3.87 -14.97 -7.63
N ARG A 33 -3.09 -15.72 -8.43
CA ARG A 33 -3.60 -16.87 -9.18
C ARG A 33 -4.04 -18.00 -8.25
N GLN A 34 -3.22 -18.34 -7.26
CA GLN A 34 -3.53 -19.38 -6.28
C GLN A 34 -4.78 -19.07 -5.45
N ILE A 35 -4.98 -17.80 -5.06
CA ILE A 35 -6.21 -17.36 -4.39
C ILE A 35 -7.42 -17.54 -5.32
N HIS A 36 -7.29 -17.18 -6.60
CA HIS A 36 -8.37 -17.39 -7.57
C HIS A 36 -8.71 -18.88 -7.77
N GLU A 37 -7.70 -19.74 -7.76
CA GLU A 37 -7.82 -21.21 -7.91
C GLU A 37 -8.18 -21.91 -6.58
N GLU A 38 -8.38 -21.15 -5.49
CA GLU A 38 -8.68 -21.65 -4.14
C GLU A 38 -7.62 -22.64 -3.62
N THR A 39 -6.35 -22.45 -4.00
CA THR A 39 -5.21 -23.27 -3.60
C THR A 39 -4.32 -22.60 -2.56
N ALA A 40 -4.54 -21.32 -2.25
CA ALA A 40 -3.87 -20.57 -1.20
C ALA A 40 -4.81 -19.56 -0.55
N SER A 41 -4.58 -19.27 0.73
CA SER A 41 -5.30 -18.25 1.48
C SER A 41 -5.00 -16.84 1.00
N PRO A 42 -5.95 -15.89 1.15
CA PRO A 42 -5.69 -14.46 1.02
C PRO A 42 -4.52 -14.02 1.91
N LEU A 43 -3.80 -12.98 1.46
CA LEU A 43 -2.57 -12.58 2.14
C LEU A 43 -2.42 -11.06 2.14
N VAL A 44 -2.05 -10.52 3.31
CA VAL A 44 -1.44 -9.19 3.45
C VAL A 44 0.06 -9.39 3.64
N TRP A 45 0.86 -8.79 2.77
CA TRP A 45 2.31 -8.94 2.81
C TRP A 45 3.00 -7.59 2.98
N LEU A 46 3.69 -7.42 4.11
CA LEU A 46 4.44 -6.23 4.46
C LEU A 46 5.88 -6.34 3.98
N VAL A 47 6.31 -5.36 3.19
CA VAL A 47 7.68 -5.29 2.64
C VAL A 47 8.23 -3.88 2.67
N GLU A 48 9.55 -3.78 2.50
CA GLU A 48 10.26 -2.59 2.03
C GLU A 48 11.01 -2.92 0.75
N HIS A 49 11.20 -1.95 -0.13
CA HIS A 49 11.99 -2.13 -1.35
C HIS A 49 13.30 -1.32 -1.30
N PRO A 50 14.34 -1.75 -2.04
CA PRO A 50 15.41 -0.83 -2.41
C PRO A 50 14.85 0.35 -3.23
N PRO A 51 15.61 1.47 -3.37
CA PRO A 51 15.16 2.63 -4.13
C PRO A 51 14.78 2.27 -5.58
N ILE A 52 13.52 2.53 -5.96
CA ILE A 52 12.97 2.25 -7.29
C ILE A 52 11.86 3.23 -7.66
N PHE A 53 11.62 3.37 -8.96
CA PHE A 53 10.40 3.96 -9.50
C PHE A 53 9.49 2.91 -10.14
N THR A 54 8.19 3.01 -9.89
CA THR A 54 7.20 2.12 -10.52
C THR A 54 6.16 2.92 -11.30
N ALA A 55 5.91 2.49 -12.55
CA ALA A 55 4.88 3.04 -13.42
C ALA A 55 3.55 2.32 -13.20
N GLY A 56 2.51 3.05 -12.87
CA GLY A 56 1.12 2.59 -12.99
C GLY A 56 0.62 2.73 -14.43
N THR A 57 -0.62 2.27 -14.67
CA THR A 57 -1.22 2.25 -16.02
C THR A 57 -1.47 3.63 -16.63
N SER A 58 -1.43 4.69 -15.81
CA SER A 58 -1.61 6.09 -16.25
C SER A 58 -0.31 6.90 -16.20
N ALA A 59 0.83 6.24 -15.99
CA ALA A 59 2.14 6.90 -15.94
C ALA A 59 2.53 7.46 -17.30
N ARG A 60 3.02 8.69 -17.34
CA ARG A 60 3.50 9.36 -18.53
C ARG A 60 5.02 9.45 -18.50
N PRO A 61 5.74 9.13 -19.59
CA PRO A 61 7.20 9.19 -19.60
C PRO A 61 7.78 10.56 -19.20
N GLU A 62 7.10 11.66 -19.58
CA GLU A 62 7.49 13.03 -19.29
C GLU A 62 7.43 13.41 -17.81
N ASP A 63 6.75 12.61 -16.98
CA ASP A 63 6.63 12.82 -15.55
C ASP A 63 7.72 12.08 -14.74
N LEU A 64 8.69 11.45 -15.40
CA LEU A 64 9.82 10.76 -14.77
C LEU A 64 11.13 11.50 -15.08
N TYR A 65 11.80 11.97 -14.03
CA TYR A 65 13.12 12.64 -14.10
C TYR A 65 14.27 11.72 -13.69
N ASN A 66 14.06 10.89 -12.65
CA ASN A 66 14.99 9.90 -12.13
C ASN A 66 16.46 10.39 -12.01
N PRO A 67 16.74 11.45 -11.25
CA PRO A 67 18.07 12.05 -11.20
C PRO A 67 19.16 11.13 -10.63
N HIS A 68 18.77 10.12 -9.84
CA HIS A 68 19.67 9.16 -9.23
C HIS A 68 19.88 7.87 -10.05
N GLY A 69 19.20 7.71 -11.17
CA GLY A 69 19.30 6.52 -12.01
C GLY A 69 18.77 5.24 -11.36
N TYR A 70 17.77 5.36 -10.47
CA TYR A 70 17.15 4.19 -9.84
C TYR A 70 16.47 3.27 -10.84
N PRO A 71 16.40 1.96 -10.57
CA PRO A 71 15.67 1.02 -11.41
C PRO A 71 14.21 1.44 -11.61
N ILE A 72 13.70 1.19 -12.81
CA ILE A 72 12.34 1.55 -13.24
C ILE A 72 11.59 0.28 -13.60
N TYR A 73 10.37 0.11 -13.07
CA TYR A 73 9.54 -1.05 -13.35
C TYR A 73 8.13 -0.66 -13.76
N SER A 74 7.56 -1.37 -14.74
CA SER A 74 6.14 -1.30 -15.05
C SER A 74 5.38 -2.22 -14.07
N ALA A 75 4.52 -1.63 -13.25
CA ALA A 75 3.81 -2.35 -12.20
C ALA A 75 2.46 -2.93 -12.67
N GLY A 76 1.84 -2.32 -13.69
CA GLY A 76 0.49 -2.71 -14.14
C GLY A 76 -0.62 -2.45 -13.13
N ARG A 77 -0.34 -1.75 -12.01
CA ARG A 77 -1.31 -1.23 -11.06
C ARG A 77 -1.95 0.05 -11.56
N GLY A 78 -3.06 0.45 -10.96
CA GLY A 78 -3.63 1.79 -11.21
C GLY A 78 -2.70 2.92 -10.78
N GLY A 79 -2.98 4.13 -11.28
CA GLY A 79 -2.25 5.35 -10.95
C GLY A 79 -1.04 5.62 -11.87
N GLN A 80 -0.25 6.60 -11.46
CA GLN A 80 0.88 7.15 -12.20
C GLN A 80 2.22 6.63 -11.63
N TRP A 81 3.30 7.42 -11.78
CA TRP A 81 4.58 7.14 -11.17
C TRP A 81 4.51 7.20 -9.66
N THR A 82 5.27 6.36 -8.99
CA THR A 82 5.58 6.49 -7.57
C THR A 82 7.01 6.03 -7.29
N TYR A 83 7.56 6.54 -6.20
CA TYR A 83 8.83 6.11 -5.62
C TYR A 83 8.57 5.08 -4.53
N HIS A 84 9.46 4.10 -4.41
CA HIS A 84 9.58 3.22 -3.27
C HIS A 84 11.04 3.15 -2.84
N GLY A 85 11.27 3.09 -1.53
CA GLY A 85 12.59 3.01 -0.95
C GLY A 85 12.58 2.64 0.54
N PRO A 86 13.75 2.45 1.14
CA PRO A 86 13.89 2.17 2.57
C PRO A 86 13.17 3.23 3.42
N GLY A 87 12.56 2.79 4.52
CA GLY A 87 11.74 3.66 5.37
C GLY A 87 10.31 3.84 4.90
N GLN A 88 9.92 3.23 3.76
CA GLN A 88 8.55 3.17 3.30
C GLN A 88 7.99 1.75 3.48
N ARG A 89 6.94 1.58 4.28
CA ARG A 89 6.24 0.30 4.40
C ARG A 89 5.24 0.13 3.26
N LEU A 90 5.38 -0.94 2.50
CA LEU A 90 4.37 -1.38 1.55
C LEU A 90 3.55 -2.51 2.16
N ALA A 91 2.23 -2.44 2.05
CA ALA A 91 1.33 -3.52 2.35
C ALA A 91 0.68 -3.99 1.05
N TYR A 92 1.08 -5.15 0.56
CA TYR A 92 0.49 -5.81 -0.58
C TYR A 92 -0.73 -6.62 -0.12
N VAL A 93 -1.89 -6.27 -0.63
CA VAL A 93 -3.19 -6.80 -0.17
C VAL A 93 -3.77 -7.69 -1.26
N MET A 94 -3.66 -9.01 -1.06
CA MET A 94 -4.10 -10.04 -2.00
C MET A 94 -5.34 -10.73 -1.44
N LEU A 95 -6.52 -10.22 -1.80
CA LEU A 95 -7.84 -10.71 -1.34
C LEU A 95 -8.70 -11.16 -2.52
N ASN A 96 -9.56 -12.15 -2.28
CA ASN A 96 -10.65 -12.48 -3.20
C ASN A 96 -11.79 -11.46 -3.03
N LEU A 97 -11.87 -10.49 -3.94
CA LEU A 97 -12.94 -9.50 -3.97
C LEU A 97 -14.25 -10.04 -4.60
N GLY A 98 -14.27 -11.27 -5.03
CA GLY A 98 -15.49 -11.96 -5.48
C GLY A 98 -16.44 -12.29 -4.35
N GLN A 99 -15.97 -12.23 -3.11
CA GLN A 99 -16.70 -12.50 -1.87
C GLN A 99 -16.67 -11.30 -0.91
N GLN A 100 -17.43 -11.38 0.18
CA GLN A 100 -17.45 -10.39 1.25
C GLN A 100 -16.08 -10.36 1.97
N ASN A 101 -15.52 -9.17 2.22
CA ASN A 101 -14.33 -8.98 3.04
C ASN A 101 -14.64 -7.94 4.13
N GLY A 102 -14.98 -8.38 5.32
CA GLY A 102 -15.41 -7.49 6.40
C GLY A 102 -16.58 -6.60 5.98
N THR A 103 -16.35 -5.29 5.94
CA THR A 103 -17.37 -4.30 5.52
C THR A 103 -17.42 -4.10 3.99
N ILE A 104 -16.50 -4.73 3.24
CA ILE A 104 -16.40 -4.54 1.78
C ILE A 104 -17.33 -5.53 1.06
N PRO A 105 -18.34 -5.04 0.31
CA PRO A 105 -19.23 -5.91 -0.45
C PRO A 105 -18.51 -6.66 -1.59
N PRO A 106 -19.03 -7.83 -2.00
CA PRO A 106 -18.47 -8.55 -3.13
C PRO A 106 -18.46 -7.70 -4.41
N ARG A 107 -17.39 -7.75 -5.15
CA ARG A 107 -17.19 -7.10 -6.46
C ARG A 107 -17.41 -5.58 -6.45
N ASP A 108 -17.20 -4.93 -5.30
CA ASP A 108 -17.21 -3.47 -5.18
C ASP A 108 -15.79 -2.92 -5.02
N LEU A 109 -15.18 -2.57 -6.15
CA LEU A 109 -13.82 -2.03 -6.19
C LEU A 109 -13.71 -0.65 -5.51
N ARG A 110 -14.80 0.16 -5.58
CA ARG A 110 -14.81 1.47 -4.94
C ARG A 110 -14.85 1.35 -3.42
N ALA A 111 -15.69 0.43 -2.92
CA ALA A 111 -15.73 0.13 -1.49
C ALA A 111 -14.38 -0.44 -1.02
N PHE A 112 -13.72 -1.29 -1.83
CA PHE A 112 -12.40 -1.83 -1.50
C PHE A 112 -11.33 -0.73 -1.38
N VAL A 113 -11.25 0.19 -2.35
CA VAL A 113 -10.31 1.33 -2.28
C VAL A 113 -10.58 2.21 -1.06
N LYS A 114 -11.84 2.54 -0.78
CA LYS A 114 -12.23 3.29 0.43
C LYS A 114 -11.88 2.54 1.71
N GLY A 115 -12.08 1.22 1.73
CA GLY A 115 -11.70 0.39 2.86
C GLY A 115 -10.20 0.44 3.15
N LEU A 116 -9.37 0.39 2.11
CA LEU A 116 -7.92 0.57 2.24
C LEU A 116 -7.55 1.97 2.76
N GLU A 117 -8.18 3.02 2.24
CA GLU A 117 -7.95 4.38 2.72
C GLU A 117 -8.34 4.54 4.19
N HIS A 118 -9.51 4.05 4.60
CA HIS A 118 -9.97 4.11 5.98
C HIS A 118 -9.11 3.26 6.92
N TRP A 119 -8.65 2.08 6.48
CA TRP A 119 -7.69 1.28 7.22
C TRP A 119 -6.40 2.05 7.52
N ILE A 120 -5.85 2.75 6.52
CA ILE A 120 -4.64 3.55 6.73
C ILE A 120 -4.93 4.79 7.61
N ILE A 121 -6.07 5.45 7.46
CA ILE A 121 -6.45 6.57 8.34
C ILE A 121 -6.53 6.11 9.80
N GLU A 122 -7.16 4.96 10.07
CA GLU A 122 -7.22 4.41 11.43
C GLU A 122 -5.84 4.03 11.95
N THR A 123 -4.99 3.42 11.10
CA THR A 123 -3.60 3.11 11.44
C THR A 123 -2.83 4.37 11.86
N LEU A 124 -2.94 5.45 11.09
CA LEU A 124 -2.28 6.71 11.39
C LEU A 124 -2.82 7.37 12.66
N ALA A 125 -4.14 7.29 12.90
CA ALA A 125 -4.75 7.80 14.12
C ALA A 125 -4.22 7.09 15.37
N ARG A 126 -3.98 5.77 15.31
CA ARG A 126 -3.33 5.00 16.40
C ARG A 126 -1.90 5.45 16.68
N LEU A 127 -1.23 6.01 15.70
CA LEU A 127 0.12 6.60 15.81
C LEU A 127 0.10 8.09 16.12
N GLY A 128 -1.08 8.67 16.41
CA GLY A 128 -1.25 10.07 16.78
C GLY A 128 -1.25 11.06 15.59
N VAL A 129 -1.44 10.58 14.37
CA VAL A 129 -1.48 11.41 13.16
C VAL A 129 -2.90 11.50 12.63
N GLU A 130 -3.45 12.71 12.57
CA GLU A 130 -4.73 12.98 11.93
C GLU A 130 -4.56 12.94 10.40
N ALA A 131 -5.37 12.11 9.74
CA ALA A 131 -5.28 11.91 8.30
C ALA A 131 -6.68 11.85 7.67
N PHE A 132 -6.75 12.12 6.36
CA PHE A 132 -8.01 12.24 5.64
C PHE A 132 -7.85 11.84 4.16
N THR A 133 -8.97 11.65 3.48
CA THR A 133 -9.05 11.51 2.02
C THR A 133 -9.41 12.83 1.36
N ARG A 134 -9.18 12.94 0.06
CA ARG A 134 -9.58 14.06 -0.79
C ARG A 134 -10.29 13.56 -2.05
N ASP A 135 -11.43 14.15 -2.36
CA ASP A 135 -12.15 13.81 -3.59
C ASP A 135 -11.29 14.04 -4.83
N GLY A 136 -11.28 13.06 -5.73
CA GLY A 136 -10.48 13.11 -6.95
C GLY A 136 -8.98 12.87 -6.78
N ARG A 137 -8.48 12.68 -5.54
CA ARG A 137 -7.07 12.46 -5.24
C ARG A 137 -6.88 11.21 -4.37
N ILE A 138 -6.77 10.04 -5.01
CA ILE A 138 -6.58 8.76 -4.32
C ILE A 138 -5.31 8.80 -3.47
N GLY A 139 -5.41 8.31 -2.24
CA GLY A 139 -4.35 8.28 -1.25
C GLY A 139 -4.79 8.87 0.08
N VAL A 140 -3.91 8.78 1.08
CA VAL A 140 -4.16 9.33 2.41
C VAL A 140 -3.31 10.56 2.62
N TRP A 141 -3.95 11.62 3.09
CA TRP A 141 -3.40 12.97 3.21
C TRP A 141 -3.42 13.42 4.66
N THR A 142 -2.52 14.31 4.99
CA THR A 142 -2.45 14.95 6.31
C THR A 142 -1.91 16.38 6.15
N VAL A 143 -1.92 17.18 7.21
CA VAL A 143 -1.22 18.46 7.23
C VAL A 143 0.20 18.21 7.72
N ASP A 144 1.19 18.44 6.88
CA ASP A 144 2.59 18.25 7.23
C ASP A 144 3.02 19.23 8.35
N PRO A 145 3.58 18.73 9.46
CA PRO A 145 3.86 19.57 10.64
C PRO A 145 5.00 20.57 10.42
N VAL A 146 5.82 20.37 9.37
CA VAL A 146 6.95 21.25 9.07
C VAL A 146 6.53 22.39 8.15
N SER A 147 5.79 22.08 7.08
CA SER A 147 5.35 23.08 6.09
C SER A 147 4.01 23.71 6.41
N GLY A 148 3.16 23.06 7.23
CA GLY A 148 1.77 23.45 7.48
C GLY A 148 0.85 23.25 6.27
N GLN A 149 1.30 22.58 5.22
CA GLN A 149 0.53 22.33 4.00
C GLN A 149 0.00 20.89 3.93
N GLU A 150 -1.06 20.68 3.16
CA GLU A 150 -1.52 19.32 2.85
C GLU A 150 -0.43 18.55 2.10
N ALA A 151 -0.13 17.35 2.57
CA ALA A 151 0.84 16.47 1.97
C ALA A 151 0.37 15.01 2.01
N LYS A 152 0.79 14.23 1.03
CA LYS A 152 0.46 12.81 0.96
C LYS A 152 1.39 12.02 1.89
N ILE A 153 0.80 11.26 2.82
CA ILE A 153 1.53 10.39 3.74
C ILE A 153 1.48 8.92 3.31
N ALA A 154 0.43 8.53 2.57
CA ALA A 154 0.33 7.19 2.00
C ALA A 154 -0.28 7.23 0.59
N ALA A 155 0.26 6.40 -0.29
CA ALA A 155 -0.22 6.24 -1.65
C ALA A 155 -0.90 4.87 -1.82
N LEU A 156 -1.91 4.82 -2.69
CA LEU A 156 -2.62 3.61 -3.05
C LEU A 156 -2.48 3.34 -4.56
N GLY A 157 -2.19 2.10 -4.87
CA GLY A 157 -2.16 1.63 -6.25
C GLY A 157 -2.46 0.14 -6.28
N ILE A 158 -3.65 -0.24 -6.72
CA ILE A 158 -4.08 -1.63 -6.76
C ILE A 158 -4.20 -2.13 -8.20
N ARG A 159 -4.08 -3.43 -8.35
CA ARG A 159 -4.47 -4.17 -9.55
C ARG A 159 -5.48 -5.23 -9.15
N VAL A 160 -6.45 -5.50 -10.00
CA VAL A 160 -7.42 -6.59 -9.82
C VAL A 160 -7.41 -7.45 -11.06
N SER A 161 -7.27 -8.75 -10.86
CA SER A 161 -7.38 -9.75 -11.91
C SER A 161 -8.29 -10.88 -11.46
N ARG A 162 -9.32 -11.20 -12.23
CA ARG A 162 -10.30 -12.26 -11.89
C ARG A 162 -10.88 -12.10 -10.47
N TRP A 163 -11.13 -10.85 -10.08
CA TRP A 163 -11.61 -10.46 -8.75
C TRP A 163 -10.64 -10.76 -7.59
N VAL A 164 -9.38 -11.00 -7.85
CA VAL A 164 -8.35 -11.01 -6.82
C VAL A 164 -7.52 -9.73 -6.90
N SER A 165 -7.37 -9.04 -5.77
CA SER A 165 -6.52 -7.85 -5.66
C SER A 165 -5.05 -8.23 -5.51
N TRP A 166 -4.15 -7.36 -5.92
CA TRP A 166 -2.72 -7.37 -5.67
C TRP A 166 -2.12 -5.97 -5.79
N HIS A 167 -0.86 -5.77 -5.38
CA HIS A 167 -0.35 -4.49 -4.93
C HIS A 167 -1.14 -3.99 -3.69
N GLY A 168 -1.21 -2.70 -3.44
CA GLY A 168 -1.89 -2.20 -2.24
C GLY A 168 -1.53 -0.77 -1.91
N VAL A 169 -0.96 -0.56 -0.73
CA VAL A 169 -0.67 0.76 -0.18
C VAL A 169 0.81 0.89 0.16
N SER A 170 1.33 2.10 0.08
CA SER A 170 2.67 2.46 0.60
C SER A 170 2.52 3.58 1.62
N ILE A 171 3.12 3.42 2.79
CA ILE A 171 3.05 4.36 3.92
C ILE A 171 4.46 4.88 4.19
N ASN A 172 4.61 6.19 4.22
CA ASN A 172 5.88 6.84 4.49
C ASN A 172 6.13 6.88 6.00
N LEU A 173 6.97 5.99 6.52
CA LEU A 173 7.49 6.11 7.89
C LEU A 173 8.61 7.15 7.92
N ASP A 174 9.67 6.92 7.14
CA ASP A 174 10.86 7.78 7.07
C ASP A 174 11.66 7.54 5.78
N PRO A 175 11.04 7.54 4.58
CA PRO A 175 11.79 7.43 3.34
C PRO A 175 12.53 8.73 3.04
N ALA A 176 13.54 8.69 2.17
CA ALA A 176 14.13 9.88 1.58
C ALA A 176 13.07 10.63 0.75
N LEU A 177 12.44 11.66 1.35
CA LEU A 177 11.34 12.38 0.71
C LEU A 177 11.78 13.12 -0.56
N ASP A 178 13.03 13.55 -0.63
CA ASP A 178 13.61 14.22 -1.81
C ASP A 178 13.65 13.29 -3.05
N ASP A 179 13.63 11.98 -2.86
CA ASP A 179 13.57 11.03 -3.98
C ASP A 179 12.24 11.09 -4.76
N PHE A 180 11.17 11.60 -4.12
CA PHE A 180 9.91 11.87 -4.82
C PHE A 180 10.01 13.00 -5.85
N ASP A 181 11.03 13.86 -5.77
CA ASP A 181 11.31 14.89 -6.79
C ASP A 181 11.77 14.27 -8.13
N GLY A 182 12.13 12.99 -8.12
CA GLY A 182 12.42 12.22 -9.33
C GLY A 182 11.21 11.93 -10.20
N ILE A 183 10.00 12.31 -9.76
CA ILE A 183 8.75 12.13 -10.50
C ILE A 183 7.85 13.35 -10.33
N VAL A 184 6.78 13.43 -11.15
CA VAL A 184 5.61 14.27 -10.83
C VAL A 184 4.61 13.39 -10.08
N PRO A 185 4.53 13.46 -8.73
CA PRO A 185 3.67 12.56 -7.96
C PRO A 185 2.20 12.79 -8.33
N CYS A 186 1.50 11.76 -8.76
CA CYS A 186 0.07 11.82 -9.13
C CYS A 186 -0.29 12.87 -10.19
N GLY A 187 0.68 13.38 -10.97
CA GLY A 187 0.46 14.44 -11.94
C GLY A 187 0.10 15.81 -11.34
N ILE A 188 0.27 15.99 -10.03
CA ILE A 188 -0.08 17.21 -9.32
C ILE A 188 1.18 17.73 -8.62
N ARG A 189 1.73 18.83 -9.14
CA ARG A 189 2.92 19.50 -8.57
C ARG A 189 2.63 20.32 -7.29
N GLU A 190 1.36 20.54 -6.98
CA GLU A 190 0.94 21.49 -5.94
C GLU A 190 0.99 20.90 -4.52
N PHE A 191 1.14 19.59 -4.37
CA PHE A 191 1.12 18.94 -3.06
C PHE A 191 2.38 18.10 -2.85
N GLY A 192 2.98 18.31 -1.68
CA GLY A 192 4.15 17.55 -1.25
C GLY A 192 3.84 16.15 -0.76
N VAL A 193 4.89 15.45 -0.36
CA VAL A 193 4.84 14.20 0.40
C VAL A 193 5.35 14.46 1.82
N THR A 194 4.89 13.66 2.78
CA THR A 194 5.35 13.71 4.17
C THR A 194 5.55 12.32 4.73
N SER A 195 6.03 12.21 5.95
CA SER A 195 6.32 10.95 6.63
C SER A 195 5.92 10.99 8.10
N LEU A 196 5.67 9.81 8.70
CA LEU A 196 5.33 9.65 10.11
C LEU A 196 6.36 10.24 11.06
N ARG A 197 7.67 10.09 10.75
CA ARG A 197 8.74 10.61 11.61
C ARG A 197 8.83 12.14 11.64
N ARG A 198 8.18 12.84 10.72
CA ARG A 198 8.01 14.30 10.86
C ARG A 198 7.06 14.68 11.99
N PHE A 199 6.10 13.82 12.33
CA PHE A 199 5.17 14.00 13.45
C PHE A 199 5.77 13.48 14.76
N ASN A 200 6.37 12.29 14.73
CA ASN A 200 7.02 11.69 15.89
C ASN A 200 8.30 10.94 15.46
N PRO A 201 9.48 11.52 15.68
CA PRO A 201 10.77 10.93 15.28
C PRO A 201 11.08 9.58 15.96
N ALA A 202 10.40 9.24 17.06
CA ALA A 202 10.63 7.98 17.78
C ALA A 202 9.89 6.78 17.15
N LEU A 203 8.95 7.00 16.23
CA LEU A 203 8.20 5.91 15.59
C LEU A 203 9.12 4.97 14.82
N THR A 204 8.89 3.68 15.01
CA THR A 204 9.62 2.60 14.36
C THR A 204 8.75 1.89 13.32
N MET A 205 9.38 1.07 12.48
CA MET A 205 8.64 0.24 11.52
C MET A 205 7.77 -0.80 12.24
N GLN A 206 8.20 -1.25 13.41
CA GLN A 206 7.41 -2.16 14.23
C GLN A 206 6.13 -1.50 14.75
N ASP A 207 6.21 -0.25 15.24
CA ASP A 207 5.00 0.48 15.68
C ASP A 207 4.00 0.63 14.54
N LEU A 208 4.47 0.88 13.32
CA LEU A 208 3.62 0.96 12.13
C LEU A 208 2.99 -0.40 11.80
N ASP A 209 3.77 -1.49 11.82
CA ASP A 209 3.29 -2.85 11.55
C ASP A 209 2.21 -3.27 12.56
N GLU A 210 2.43 -3.00 13.86
CA GLU A 210 1.48 -3.29 14.92
C GLU A 210 0.18 -2.46 14.76
N ALA A 211 0.30 -1.18 14.42
CA ALA A 211 -0.86 -0.33 14.17
C ALA A 211 -1.67 -0.78 12.94
N LEU A 212 -0.99 -1.21 11.86
CA LEU A 212 -1.62 -1.79 10.67
C LEU A 212 -2.43 -3.05 11.02
N ALA A 213 -1.83 -3.98 11.77
CA ALA A 213 -2.49 -5.20 12.19
C ALA A 213 -3.69 -4.91 13.11
N ALA A 214 -3.54 -3.98 14.06
CA ALA A 214 -4.59 -3.61 15.01
C ALA A 214 -5.78 -2.86 14.37
N ALA A 215 -5.57 -2.13 13.28
CA ALA A 215 -6.62 -1.42 12.57
C ALA A 215 -7.38 -2.31 11.55
N TRP A 216 -6.76 -3.41 11.09
CA TRP A 216 -7.30 -4.27 10.04
C TRP A 216 -8.71 -4.81 10.29
N PRO A 217 -9.05 -5.38 11.48
CA PRO A 217 -10.32 -6.06 11.71
C PRO A 217 -11.55 -5.15 11.54
N ALA A 218 -11.43 -3.86 11.82
CA ALA A 218 -12.53 -2.90 11.69
C ALA A 218 -13.02 -2.75 10.25
N HIS A 219 -12.17 -3.02 9.27
CA HIS A 219 -12.44 -2.82 7.84
C HIS A 219 -12.62 -4.13 7.08
N PHE A 220 -11.79 -5.13 7.39
CA PHE A 220 -11.71 -6.38 6.63
C PHE A 220 -12.17 -7.62 7.40
N GLY A 221 -12.57 -7.46 8.65
CA GLY A 221 -13.38 -8.39 9.45
C GLY A 221 -12.60 -9.47 10.20
N SER A 222 -11.71 -10.20 9.60
CA SER A 222 -10.94 -11.25 10.28
C SER A 222 -9.62 -10.69 10.84
N ILE A 223 -9.21 -11.21 12.00
CA ILE A 223 -7.86 -10.96 12.52
C ILE A 223 -6.92 -11.83 11.67
N PRO A 224 -5.93 -11.23 10.98
CA PRO A 224 -4.99 -12.01 10.18
C PRO A 224 -4.13 -12.92 11.06
N GLN A 225 -3.77 -14.09 10.54
CA GLN A 225 -2.82 -14.99 11.20
C GLN A 225 -1.43 -14.85 10.57
N GLU A 226 -0.38 -14.97 11.35
CA GLU A 226 1.00 -14.94 10.83
C GLU A 226 1.26 -16.16 9.92
N GLU A 227 1.84 -15.92 8.73
CA GLU A 227 2.25 -16.95 7.78
C GLU A 227 3.61 -17.54 8.14
#